data_b0c54a93f13c5a5e0634b5e45334fc50
#
_entry.id   b0c54a93f13c5a5e0634b5e45334fc50
#
_cell.length_a   1.000
_cell.length_b   1.000
_cell.length_c   1.000
_cell.angle_alpha   90.00
_cell.angle_beta   90.00
_cell.angle_gamma   90.00
#
_symmetry.space_group_name_H-M   'P 1'
#
loop_
_entity.id
_entity.type
_entity.pdbx_description
1 polymer ?
#
loop_
_entity_poly.entity_id
_entity_poly.type
_entity_poly.pdbx_seq_one_letter_code
_entity_poly.pdbx_strand_id
1 'polypeptide(L)'
;MKIIDIQNISDPRLGAYNSLKGKKLESEGIFIAEGEKVVKCMLASKCEIASCLTAKGAVSRYKGLLLKIAKRGADVFAAPDKIIEDIIGFRFHKGIMAVGRCPKKLTISDLPEKSRSPLLLVALNSINDPQNVGLIARNAAAFGADALIVDNATYDPYYRKALRVSMGTIFRIPVSYEDDLAASLTRLKKKYGMRIIAATLGRGASEISKIDLSGDICFVFGNEDKGVSARVLKIADVKVRIPILRGVDSLNVASASAICLYAASCHKTE
;
A
#
# COMPACT_ATOMS: atom_id res chain seq x y z
N MET A 1 -20.72 -22.47 -9.46
CA MET A 1 -19.41 -21.87 -9.85
C MET A 1 -18.85 -22.72 -10.96
N LYS A 2 -18.61 -22.11 -12.12
CA LYS A 2 -17.88 -22.74 -13.24
C LYS A 2 -16.40 -22.46 -12.98
N ILE A 3 -15.57 -23.51 -12.94
CA ILE A 3 -14.11 -23.40 -12.92
C ILE A 3 -13.63 -23.75 -14.33
N ILE A 4 -12.84 -22.86 -14.89
CA ILE A 4 -12.29 -23.02 -16.24
C ILE A 4 -10.92 -23.69 -16.11
N ASP A 5 -10.78 -24.86 -16.72
CA ASP A 5 -9.53 -25.62 -16.70
C ASP A 5 -8.55 -25.04 -17.74
N ILE A 6 -7.34 -24.75 -17.28
CA ILE A 6 -6.24 -24.24 -18.11
C ILE A 6 -5.21 -25.37 -18.27
N GLN A 7 -4.87 -25.68 -19.53
CA GLN A 7 -3.95 -26.76 -19.89
C GLN A 7 -2.68 -26.26 -20.57
N ASN A 8 -2.64 -24.98 -20.97
CA ASN A 8 -1.49 -24.41 -21.69
C ASN A 8 -1.14 -23.04 -21.15
N ILE A 9 0.14 -22.76 -20.97
CA ILE A 9 0.67 -21.46 -20.56
C ILE A 9 0.36 -20.34 -21.55
N SER A 10 0.23 -20.71 -22.85
CA SER A 10 -0.12 -19.77 -23.93
C SER A 10 -1.62 -19.46 -24.03
N ASP A 11 -2.44 -19.95 -23.09
CA ASP A 11 -3.87 -19.62 -23.07
C ASP A 11 -4.05 -18.10 -22.94
N PRO A 12 -4.77 -17.45 -23.87
CA PRO A 12 -4.91 -15.99 -23.88
C PRO A 12 -5.55 -15.43 -22.61
N ARG A 13 -6.32 -16.22 -21.88
CA ARG A 13 -6.92 -15.85 -20.59
C ARG A 13 -5.89 -15.64 -19.48
N LEU A 14 -4.68 -16.18 -19.66
CA LEU A 14 -3.55 -15.98 -18.74
C LEU A 14 -2.73 -14.72 -19.06
N GLY A 15 -3.11 -13.91 -20.05
CA GLY A 15 -2.33 -12.74 -20.48
C GLY A 15 -1.88 -11.81 -19.34
N ALA A 16 -2.80 -11.47 -18.43
CA ALA A 16 -2.48 -10.67 -17.25
C ALA A 16 -1.47 -11.36 -16.32
N TYR A 17 -1.61 -12.67 -16.11
CA TYR A 17 -0.70 -13.43 -15.25
C TYR A 17 0.68 -13.61 -15.89
N ASN A 18 0.78 -13.74 -17.21
CA ASN A 18 2.05 -13.86 -17.93
C ASN A 18 2.87 -12.55 -17.92
N SER A 19 2.22 -11.41 -17.67
CA SER A 19 2.84 -10.08 -17.63
C SER A 19 3.44 -9.70 -16.27
N LEU A 20 3.59 -10.66 -15.35
CA LEU A 20 4.06 -10.44 -13.97
C LEU A 20 5.44 -9.75 -13.84
N LYS A 21 6.28 -9.83 -14.86
CA LYS A 21 7.66 -9.31 -14.87
C LYS A 21 7.78 -7.90 -15.47
N GLY A 22 6.69 -7.28 -15.94
CA GLY A 22 6.74 -6.03 -16.69
C GLY A 22 5.85 -4.92 -16.11
N LYS A 23 6.15 -3.67 -16.51
CA LYS A 23 5.31 -2.48 -16.24
C LYS A 23 3.96 -2.49 -17.00
N LYS A 24 3.70 -3.54 -17.79
CA LYS A 24 2.50 -3.66 -18.62
C LYS A 24 1.21 -3.66 -17.80
N LEU A 25 1.23 -4.26 -16.61
CA LEU A 25 0.06 -4.29 -15.73
C LEU A 25 -0.37 -2.89 -15.28
N GLU A 26 0.60 -2.01 -14.98
CA GLU A 26 0.32 -0.63 -14.56
C GLU A 26 -0.34 0.17 -15.69
N SER A 27 0.14 0.01 -16.95
CA SER A 27 -0.45 0.70 -18.11
C SER A 27 -1.86 0.21 -18.45
N GLU A 28 -2.19 -1.03 -18.10
CA GLU A 28 -3.53 -1.61 -18.26
C GLU A 28 -4.47 -1.32 -17.08
N GLY A 29 -3.99 -0.62 -16.06
CA GLY A 29 -4.78 -0.28 -14.87
C GLY A 29 -5.18 -1.50 -14.05
N ILE A 30 -4.36 -2.56 -14.05
CA ILE A 30 -4.60 -3.80 -13.31
C ILE A 30 -3.43 -4.13 -12.39
N PHE A 31 -3.72 -4.92 -11.38
CA PHE A 31 -2.70 -5.44 -10.45
C PHE A 31 -2.94 -6.92 -10.15
N ILE A 32 -1.94 -7.58 -9.58
CA ILE A 32 -2.03 -8.98 -9.14
C ILE A 32 -1.88 -9.10 -7.64
N ALA A 33 -2.93 -9.62 -7.02
CA ALA A 33 -2.96 -10.05 -5.63
C ALA A 33 -2.49 -11.49 -5.52
N GLU A 34 -1.40 -11.73 -4.78
CA GLU A 34 -0.76 -13.04 -4.67
C GLU A 34 -0.88 -13.60 -3.25
N GLY A 35 -1.46 -14.79 -3.15
CA GLY A 35 -1.65 -15.52 -1.90
C GLY A 35 -2.99 -15.24 -1.22
N GLU A 36 -3.42 -16.24 -0.45
CA GLU A 36 -4.76 -16.30 0.16
C GLU A 36 -5.12 -15.04 0.96
N LYS A 37 -4.19 -14.54 1.78
CA LYS A 37 -4.45 -13.37 2.65
C LYS A 37 -4.69 -12.11 1.83
N VAL A 38 -3.87 -11.86 0.80
CA VAL A 38 -3.99 -10.68 -0.06
C VAL A 38 -5.28 -10.76 -0.86
N VAL A 39 -5.59 -11.93 -1.44
CA VAL A 39 -6.84 -12.16 -2.20
C VAL A 39 -8.08 -11.99 -1.29
N LYS A 40 -8.03 -12.46 -0.04
CA LYS A 40 -9.11 -12.23 0.93
C LYS A 40 -9.29 -10.74 1.26
N CYS A 41 -8.20 -10.00 1.44
CA CYS A 41 -8.28 -8.55 1.69
C CYS A 41 -8.87 -7.81 0.48
N MET A 42 -8.44 -8.17 -0.74
CA MET A 42 -9.00 -7.63 -1.97
C MET A 42 -10.50 -7.93 -2.10
N LEU A 43 -10.90 -9.18 -1.85
CA LEU A 43 -12.31 -9.58 -1.88
C LEU A 43 -13.16 -8.84 -0.83
N ALA A 44 -12.59 -8.50 0.33
CA ALA A 44 -13.29 -7.73 1.37
C ALA A 44 -13.38 -6.23 1.04
N SER A 45 -12.62 -5.74 0.06
CA SER A 45 -12.61 -4.35 -0.40
C SER A 45 -13.65 -4.10 -1.50
N LYS A 46 -13.71 -2.84 -1.96
CA LYS A 46 -14.51 -2.43 -3.13
C LYS A 46 -13.79 -2.65 -4.47
N CYS A 47 -12.57 -3.23 -4.46
CA CYS A 47 -11.84 -3.49 -5.70
C CYS A 47 -12.57 -4.48 -6.60
N GLU A 48 -12.63 -4.19 -7.88
CA GLU A 48 -13.12 -5.11 -8.89
C GLU A 48 -12.12 -6.26 -9.09
N ILE A 49 -12.63 -7.48 -9.09
CA ILE A 49 -11.85 -8.69 -9.34
C ILE A 49 -12.16 -9.14 -10.76
N ALA A 50 -11.18 -9.10 -11.65
CA ALA A 50 -11.35 -9.52 -13.03
C ALA A 50 -11.29 -11.04 -13.17
N SER A 51 -10.32 -11.68 -12.51
CA SER A 51 -10.17 -13.14 -12.53
C SER A 51 -9.38 -13.65 -11.33
N CYS A 52 -9.45 -14.96 -11.12
CA CYS A 52 -8.68 -15.67 -10.10
C CYS A 52 -8.05 -16.92 -10.73
N LEU A 53 -6.78 -17.16 -10.46
CA LEU A 53 -6.05 -18.36 -10.88
C LEU A 53 -5.61 -19.15 -9.64
N THR A 54 -5.90 -20.43 -9.63
CA THR A 54 -5.50 -21.35 -8.56
C THR A 54 -4.86 -22.62 -9.10
N ALA A 55 -4.01 -23.24 -8.30
CA ALA A 55 -3.50 -24.57 -8.58
C ALA A 55 -4.65 -25.60 -8.51
N LYS A 56 -4.67 -26.58 -9.42
CA LYS A 56 -5.71 -27.64 -9.43
C LYS A 56 -5.80 -28.35 -8.10
N GLY A 57 -4.66 -28.69 -7.49
CA GLY A 57 -4.60 -29.32 -6.18
C GLY A 57 -5.10 -28.47 -5.02
N ALA A 58 -5.18 -27.13 -5.20
CA ALA A 58 -5.64 -26.20 -4.18
C ALA A 58 -7.12 -25.81 -4.28
N VAL A 59 -7.82 -26.26 -5.32
CA VAL A 59 -9.25 -25.93 -5.56
C VAL A 59 -10.12 -26.26 -4.35
N SER A 60 -9.96 -27.47 -3.79
CA SER A 60 -10.72 -27.91 -2.62
C SER A 60 -10.45 -27.03 -1.40
N ARG A 61 -9.18 -26.70 -1.16
CA ARG A 61 -8.75 -25.81 -0.06
C ARG A 61 -9.40 -24.43 -0.17
N TYR A 62 -9.51 -23.88 -1.37
CA TYR A 62 -10.00 -22.51 -1.60
C TYR A 62 -11.47 -22.46 -2.03
N LYS A 63 -12.20 -23.57 -2.02
CA LYS A 63 -13.60 -23.66 -2.53
C LYS A 63 -14.49 -22.50 -2.07
N GLY A 64 -14.50 -22.19 -0.78
CA GLY A 64 -15.31 -21.10 -0.23
C GLY A 64 -14.88 -19.70 -0.72
N LEU A 65 -13.58 -19.47 -0.90
CA LEU A 65 -13.03 -18.21 -1.43
C LEU A 65 -13.36 -18.08 -2.92
N LEU A 66 -13.15 -19.13 -3.71
CA LEU A 66 -13.45 -19.15 -5.13
C LEU A 66 -14.93 -18.93 -5.42
N LEU A 67 -15.82 -19.51 -4.60
CA LEU A 67 -17.27 -19.26 -4.68
C LEU A 67 -17.62 -17.77 -4.49
N LYS A 68 -17.00 -17.12 -3.50
CA LYS A 68 -17.22 -15.68 -3.25
C LYS A 68 -16.70 -14.82 -4.38
N ILE A 69 -15.54 -15.17 -4.96
CA ILE A 69 -14.95 -14.48 -6.13
C ILE A 69 -15.86 -14.61 -7.35
N ALA A 70 -16.31 -15.85 -7.66
CA ALA A 70 -17.23 -16.11 -8.78
C ALA A 70 -18.58 -15.37 -8.61
N LYS A 71 -19.10 -15.23 -7.38
CA LYS A 71 -20.31 -14.44 -7.11
C LYS A 71 -20.15 -12.94 -7.40
N ARG A 72 -18.90 -12.43 -7.47
CA ARG A 72 -18.61 -11.06 -7.92
C ARG A 72 -18.44 -10.94 -9.43
N GLY A 73 -18.72 -12.00 -10.19
CA GLY A 73 -18.63 -12.01 -11.66
C GLY A 73 -17.24 -12.29 -12.21
N ALA A 74 -16.25 -12.58 -11.36
CA ALA A 74 -14.90 -12.86 -11.80
C ALA A 74 -14.75 -14.29 -12.33
N ASP A 75 -13.97 -14.45 -13.40
CA ASP A 75 -13.59 -15.77 -13.92
C ASP A 75 -12.67 -16.50 -12.96
N VAL A 76 -12.90 -17.81 -12.80
CA VAL A 76 -12.08 -18.68 -11.96
C VAL A 76 -11.37 -19.70 -12.82
N PHE A 77 -10.05 -19.63 -12.85
CA PHE A 77 -9.17 -20.54 -13.58
C PHE A 77 -8.49 -21.51 -12.62
N ALA A 78 -8.33 -22.77 -13.07
CA ALA A 78 -7.51 -23.76 -12.39
C ALA A 78 -6.47 -24.30 -13.37
N ALA A 79 -5.20 -24.32 -12.96
CA ALA A 79 -4.10 -24.80 -13.78
C ALA A 79 -3.22 -25.81 -13.01
N PRO A 80 -2.48 -26.70 -13.70
CA PRO A 80 -1.42 -27.50 -13.10
C PRO A 80 -0.37 -26.59 -12.44
N ASP A 81 0.22 -27.05 -11.33
CA ASP A 81 1.25 -26.31 -10.59
C ASP A 81 2.39 -25.85 -11.49
N LYS A 82 2.84 -26.71 -12.42
CA LYS A 82 3.90 -26.39 -13.39
C LYS A 82 3.60 -25.15 -14.21
N ILE A 83 2.38 -25.01 -14.74
CA ILE A 83 1.98 -23.82 -15.51
C ILE A 83 2.07 -22.56 -14.65
N ILE A 84 1.61 -22.65 -13.40
CA ILE A 84 1.65 -21.51 -12.47
C ILE A 84 3.10 -21.15 -12.11
N GLU A 85 3.97 -22.14 -11.88
CA GLU A 85 5.39 -21.95 -11.61
C GLU A 85 6.11 -21.32 -12.80
N ASP A 86 5.82 -21.75 -14.01
CA ASP A 86 6.37 -21.18 -15.25
C ASP A 86 5.97 -19.70 -15.44
N ILE A 87 4.73 -19.35 -15.09
CA ILE A 87 4.23 -17.95 -15.10
C ILE A 87 4.98 -17.09 -14.09
N ILE A 88 5.17 -17.60 -12.88
CA ILE A 88 5.73 -16.83 -11.75
C ILE A 88 7.25 -16.84 -11.78
N GLY A 89 7.86 -17.90 -12.30
CA GLY A 89 9.28 -18.12 -12.38
C GLY A 89 9.91 -18.72 -11.12
N PHE A 90 9.11 -19.19 -10.16
CA PHE A 90 9.56 -19.92 -8.96
C PHE A 90 8.43 -20.80 -8.37
N ARG A 91 8.77 -21.70 -7.45
CA ARG A 91 7.77 -22.57 -6.77
C ARG A 91 6.66 -21.77 -6.12
N PHE A 92 5.42 -22.07 -6.48
CA PHE A 92 4.24 -21.34 -6.02
C PHE A 92 3.59 -22.01 -4.80
N HIS A 93 4.16 -21.79 -3.62
CA HIS A 93 3.62 -22.33 -2.38
C HIS A 93 2.27 -21.73 -1.95
N LYS A 94 1.85 -20.60 -2.54
CA LYS A 94 0.64 -19.87 -2.10
C LYS A 94 -0.65 -20.35 -2.76
N GLY A 95 -0.57 -21.11 -3.84
CA GLY A 95 -1.68 -21.81 -4.49
C GLY A 95 -2.82 -20.98 -5.08
N ILE A 96 -2.84 -19.65 -4.90
CA ILE A 96 -3.92 -18.77 -5.41
C ILE A 96 -3.39 -17.35 -5.69
N MET A 97 -3.84 -16.77 -6.79
CA MET A 97 -3.66 -15.37 -7.17
C MET A 97 -4.90 -14.82 -7.86
N ALA A 98 -5.07 -13.51 -7.86
CA ALA A 98 -6.18 -12.86 -8.54
C ALA A 98 -5.74 -11.57 -9.22
N VAL A 99 -6.34 -11.27 -10.36
CA VAL A 99 -6.22 -10.00 -11.06
C VAL A 99 -7.31 -9.07 -10.58
N GLY A 100 -6.92 -7.89 -10.13
CA GLY A 100 -7.82 -6.80 -9.79
C GLY A 100 -7.63 -5.60 -10.70
N ARG A 101 -8.65 -4.75 -10.81
CA ARG A 101 -8.52 -3.42 -11.44
C ARG A 101 -8.07 -2.41 -10.39
N CYS A 102 -7.12 -1.55 -10.77
CA CYS A 102 -6.67 -0.48 -9.89
C CYS A 102 -7.87 0.40 -9.54
N PRO A 103 -8.06 0.77 -8.27
CA PRO A 103 -9.09 1.73 -7.90
C PRO A 103 -8.89 3.05 -8.65
N LYS A 104 -9.99 3.80 -8.84
CA LYS A 104 -9.88 5.17 -9.32
C LYS A 104 -8.88 5.94 -8.46
N LYS A 105 -7.93 6.60 -9.10
CA LYS A 105 -6.97 7.46 -8.38
C LYS A 105 -7.75 8.58 -7.69
N LEU A 106 -7.64 8.62 -6.38
CA LEU A 106 -8.18 9.69 -5.57
C LEU A 106 -7.13 10.80 -5.44
N THR A 107 -7.60 12.01 -5.23
CA THR A 107 -6.79 13.15 -4.74
C THR A 107 -7.17 13.43 -3.29
N ILE A 108 -6.43 14.28 -2.61
CA ILE A 108 -6.80 14.69 -1.23
C ILE A 108 -8.20 15.34 -1.17
N SER A 109 -8.69 15.88 -2.27
CA SER A 109 -10.03 16.45 -2.33
C SER A 109 -11.13 15.40 -2.32
N ASP A 110 -10.82 14.16 -2.76
CA ASP A 110 -11.73 13.01 -2.78
C ASP A 110 -11.68 12.21 -1.47
N LEU A 111 -10.76 12.54 -0.56
CA LEU A 111 -10.71 11.89 0.74
C LEU A 111 -11.99 12.19 1.52
N PRO A 112 -12.54 11.20 2.24
CA PRO A 112 -13.76 11.38 3.01
C PRO A 112 -13.64 12.59 3.92
N GLU A 113 -14.73 13.36 4.02
CA GLU A 113 -14.82 14.41 5.01
C GLU A 113 -14.59 13.80 6.41
N LYS A 114 -14.07 14.63 7.31
CA LYS A 114 -13.66 14.26 8.65
C LYS A 114 -14.81 13.53 9.38
N SER A 115 -14.81 12.20 9.32
CA SER A 115 -15.75 11.35 10.05
C SER A 115 -15.27 11.03 11.47
N ARG A 116 -13.98 11.25 11.74
CA ARG A 116 -13.32 11.06 13.04
C ARG A 116 -12.42 12.24 13.35
N SER A 117 -12.17 12.44 14.64
CA SER A 117 -11.15 13.34 15.17
C SER A 117 -10.45 12.60 16.30
N PRO A 118 -9.14 12.61 16.38
CA PRO A 118 -8.18 13.22 15.45
C PRO A 118 -7.91 12.39 14.20
N LEU A 119 -7.61 13.05 13.06
CA LEU A 119 -7.17 12.42 11.81
C LEU A 119 -5.66 12.11 11.86
N LEU A 120 -5.29 10.93 11.39
CA LEU A 120 -3.90 10.54 11.16
C LEU A 120 -3.71 10.21 9.67
N LEU A 121 -2.94 11.05 8.97
CA LEU A 121 -2.58 10.80 7.57
C LEU A 121 -1.09 10.42 7.46
N VAL A 122 -0.77 9.69 6.41
CA VAL A 122 0.60 9.30 6.08
C VAL A 122 0.90 9.72 4.66
N ALA A 123 1.94 10.51 4.46
CA ALA A 123 2.40 10.94 3.14
C ALA A 123 3.76 10.34 2.80
N LEU A 124 3.90 9.84 1.60
CA LEU A 124 5.13 9.27 1.05
C LEU A 124 5.70 10.24 0.01
N ASN A 125 6.93 10.68 0.24
CA ASN A 125 7.65 11.61 -0.62
C ASN A 125 8.80 10.91 -1.31
N SER A 126 8.58 10.44 -2.52
CA SER A 126 9.58 9.80 -3.40
C SER A 126 10.17 8.50 -2.84
N ILE A 127 9.35 7.66 -2.24
CA ILE A 127 9.76 6.34 -1.76
C ILE A 127 10.00 5.41 -2.96
N ASN A 128 11.25 5.00 -3.18
CA ASN A 128 11.70 4.30 -4.38
C ASN A 128 11.75 2.77 -4.24
N ASP A 129 11.64 2.20 -3.04
CA ASP A 129 11.51 0.76 -2.87
C ASP A 129 10.04 0.37 -2.63
N PRO A 130 9.43 -0.41 -3.53
CA PRO A 130 8.07 -0.90 -3.34
C PRO A 130 7.88 -1.76 -2.08
N GLN A 131 8.96 -2.32 -1.50
CA GLN A 131 8.87 -3.00 -0.21
C GLN A 131 8.59 -1.99 0.90
N ASN A 132 9.30 -0.85 0.91
CA ASN A 132 9.08 0.20 1.88
C ASN A 132 7.66 0.78 1.77
N VAL A 133 7.19 1.03 0.54
CA VAL A 133 5.78 1.45 0.32
C VAL A 133 4.81 0.45 0.94
N GLY A 134 4.98 -0.84 0.67
CA GLY A 134 4.10 -1.88 1.21
C GLY A 134 4.17 -2.02 2.73
N LEU A 135 5.36 -1.90 3.33
CA LEU A 135 5.53 -1.93 4.80
C LEU A 135 4.93 -0.69 5.46
N ILE A 136 5.14 0.50 4.89
CA ILE A 136 4.55 1.75 5.41
C ILE A 136 3.03 1.70 5.33
N ALA A 137 2.47 1.24 4.20
CA ALA A 137 1.03 1.05 4.07
C ALA A 137 0.47 0.06 5.11
N ARG A 138 1.22 -1.00 5.43
CA ARG A 138 0.86 -1.95 6.49
C ARG A 138 0.92 -1.32 7.87
N ASN A 139 1.94 -0.55 8.17
CA ASN A 139 2.07 0.20 9.43
C ASN A 139 0.95 1.24 9.56
N ALA A 140 0.67 2.00 8.49
CA ALA A 140 -0.42 2.96 8.44
C ALA A 140 -1.78 2.32 8.79
N ALA A 141 -2.09 1.18 8.13
CA ALA A 141 -3.32 0.44 8.43
C ALA A 141 -3.35 -0.12 9.87
N ALA A 142 -2.20 -0.61 10.38
CA ALA A 142 -2.11 -1.21 11.71
C ALA A 142 -2.31 -0.19 12.83
N PHE A 143 -1.82 1.03 12.64
CA PHE A 143 -1.92 2.13 13.62
C PHE A 143 -3.08 3.09 13.34
N GLY A 144 -4.03 2.69 12.49
CA GLY A 144 -5.27 3.40 12.28
C GLY A 144 -5.12 4.72 11.51
N ALA A 145 -4.18 4.81 10.56
CA ALA A 145 -4.15 5.93 9.63
C ALA A 145 -5.41 5.96 8.77
N ASP A 146 -5.93 7.16 8.54
CA ASP A 146 -7.18 7.38 7.80
C ASP A 146 -6.97 7.39 6.27
N ALA A 147 -5.76 7.78 5.81
CA ALA A 147 -5.38 7.69 4.39
C ALA A 147 -3.85 7.64 4.21
N LEU A 148 -3.45 7.12 3.06
CA LEU A 148 -2.10 7.16 2.52
C LEU A 148 -2.07 8.15 1.34
N ILE A 149 -1.12 9.07 1.34
CA ILE A 149 -0.91 10.06 0.29
C ILE A 149 0.42 9.75 -0.38
N VAL A 150 0.45 9.62 -1.69
CA VAL A 150 1.66 9.30 -2.44
C VAL A 150 1.91 10.35 -3.51
N ASP A 151 3.17 10.74 -3.71
CA ASP A 151 3.56 11.56 -4.84
C ASP A 151 3.88 10.72 -6.08
N ASN A 152 4.02 11.36 -7.23
CA ASN A 152 4.30 10.69 -8.51
C ASN A 152 5.67 9.99 -8.57
N ALA A 153 6.58 10.32 -7.67
CA ALA A 153 7.90 9.69 -7.60
C ALA A 153 7.93 8.48 -6.65
N THR A 154 6.88 8.27 -5.89
CA THR A 154 6.71 7.10 -5.03
C THR A 154 6.20 5.92 -5.86
N TYR A 155 6.73 4.71 -5.61
CA TYR A 155 6.20 3.50 -6.21
C TYR A 155 4.72 3.31 -5.91
N ASP A 156 3.96 2.85 -6.91
CA ASP A 156 2.53 2.61 -6.74
C ASP A 156 2.28 1.56 -5.64
N PRO A 157 1.43 1.86 -4.63
CA PRO A 157 1.09 0.93 -3.56
C PRO A 157 0.41 -0.35 -4.05
N TYR A 158 -0.20 -0.35 -5.24
CA TYR A 158 -0.80 -1.54 -5.88
C TYR A 158 0.21 -2.35 -6.70
N TYR A 159 1.47 -1.91 -6.77
CA TYR A 159 2.51 -2.72 -7.38
C TYR A 159 2.65 -4.08 -6.66
N ARG A 160 2.82 -5.16 -7.43
CA ARG A 160 2.81 -6.55 -6.93
C ARG A 160 3.67 -6.75 -5.67
N LYS A 161 4.89 -6.19 -5.64
CA LYS A 161 5.81 -6.33 -4.50
C LYS A 161 5.29 -5.61 -3.25
N ALA A 162 4.73 -4.40 -3.42
CA ALA A 162 4.13 -3.62 -2.34
C ALA A 162 2.88 -4.33 -1.78
N LEU A 163 1.98 -4.79 -2.65
CA LEU A 163 0.81 -5.59 -2.26
C LEU A 163 1.18 -6.81 -1.44
N ARG A 164 2.20 -7.56 -1.88
CA ARG A 164 2.66 -8.76 -1.19
C ARG A 164 3.19 -8.46 0.20
N VAL A 165 4.02 -7.42 0.34
CA VAL A 165 4.64 -7.04 1.61
C VAL A 165 3.62 -6.41 2.55
N SER A 166 2.68 -5.62 2.04
CA SER A 166 1.58 -5.08 2.84
C SER A 166 0.62 -6.17 3.35
N MET A 167 0.73 -7.40 2.86
CA MET A 167 -0.22 -8.48 3.17
C MET A 167 -1.67 -8.11 2.84
N GLY A 168 -1.87 -7.21 1.87
CA GLY A 168 -3.19 -6.72 1.43
C GLY A 168 -3.80 -5.64 2.32
N THR A 169 -3.07 -5.11 3.31
CA THR A 169 -3.62 -4.05 4.18
C THR A 169 -3.86 -2.74 3.42
N ILE A 170 -3.20 -2.54 2.28
CA ILE A 170 -3.45 -1.40 1.38
C ILE A 170 -4.93 -1.30 0.94
N PHE A 171 -5.65 -2.40 0.86
CA PHE A 171 -7.08 -2.40 0.54
C PHE A 171 -7.97 -1.87 1.66
N ARG A 172 -7.40 -1.56 2.83
CA ARG A 172 -8.15 -1.10 4.01
C ARG A 172 -8.10 0.40 4.22
N ILE A 173 -7.21 1.10 3.52
CA ILE A 173 -7.03 2.55 3.64
C ILE A 173 -7.16 3.21 2.26
N PRO A 174 -7.79 4.38 2.15
CA PRO A 174 -7.79 5.17 0.93
C PRO A 174 -6.37 5.58 0.55
N VAL A 175 -6.08 5.58 -0.76
CA VAL A 175 -4.81 6.06 -1.31
C VAL A 175 -5.10 7.27 -2.19
N SER A 176 -4.48 8.40 -1.87
CA SER A 176 -4.50 9.63 -2.66
C SER A 176 -3.21 9.79 -3.44
N TYR A 177 -3.30 10.24 -4.68
CA TYR A 177 -2.18 10.46 -5.58
C TYR A 177 -2.06 11.96 -5.87
N GLU A 178 -0.86 12.51 -5.63
CA GLU A 178 -0.63 13.95 -5.71
C GLU A 178 0.55 14.29 -6.62
N ASP A 179 0.31 15.13 -7.63
CA ASP A 179 1.37 15.60 -8.54
C ASP A 179 2.34 16.55 -7.83
N ASP A 180 1.83 17.40 -6.96
CA ASP A 180 2.61 18.31 -6.11
C ASP A 180 2.26 18.09 -4.63
N LEU A 181 3.02 17.21 -3.99
CA LEU A 181 2.80 16.85 -2.60
C LEU A 181 2.85 18.07 -1.66
N ALA A 182 3.80 19.00 -1.87
CA ALA A 182 3.92 20.18 -1.00
C ALA A 182 2.70 21.10 -1.10
N ALA A 183 2.18 21.31 -2.31
CA ALA A 183 0.95 22.07 -2.51
C ALA A 183 -0.26 21.36 -1.88
N SER A 184 -0.35 20.06 -2.02
CA SER A 184 -1.42 19.24 -1.47
C SER A 184 -1.41 19.23 0.07
N LEU A 185 -0.25 19.08 0.69
CA LEU A 185 -0.10 19.18 2.14
C LEU A 185 -0.44 20.60 2.64
N THR A 186 -0.11 21.64 1.89
CA THR A 186 -0.51 23.02 2.21
C THR A 186 -2.03 23.19 2.18
N ARG A 187 -2.72 22.54 1.23
CA ARG A 187 -4.21 22.53 1.19
C ARG A 187 -4.79 21.82 2.41
N LEU A 188 -4.22 20.69 2.84
CA LEU A 188 -4.65 19.98 4.06
C LEU A 188 -4.51 20.86 5.31
N LYS A 189 -3.40 21.58 5.45
CA LYS A 189 -3.22 22.55 6.54
C LYS A 189 -4.33 23.58 6.58
N LYS A 190 -4.63 24.20 5.41
CA LYS A 190 -5.65 25.26 5.30
C LYS A 190 -7.07 24.74 5.54
N LYS A 191 -7.38 23.54 5.01
CA LYS A 191 -8.74 22.98 5.07
C LYS A 191 -9.09 22.37 6.44
N TYR A 192 -8.13 21.69 7.07
CA TYR A 192 -8.38 20.89 8.27
C TYR A 192 -7.60 21.35 9.50
N GLY A 193 -6.76 22.38 9.39
CA GLY A 193 -5.85 22.76 10.48
C GLY A 193 -4.77 21.70 10.79
N MET A 194 -4.53 20.80 9.83
CA MET A 194 -3.67 19.64 10.00
C MET A 194 -2.21 20.04 10.18
N ARG A 195 -1.54 19.47 11.19
CA ARG A 195 -0.10 19.64 11.37
C ARG A 195 0.69 18.66 10.50
N ILE A 196 1.64 19.20 9.76
CA ILE A 196 2.52 18.40 8.89
C ILE A 196 3.81 18.11 9.67
N ILE A 197 4.08 16.82 9.92
CA ILE A 197 5.22 16.34 10.69
C ILE A 197 6.15 15.56 9.74
N ALA A 198 7.31 16.14 9.42
CA ALA A 198 8.29 15.51 8.53
C ALA A 198 9.31 14.68 9.32
N ALA A 199 9.39 13.38 9.06
CA ALA A 199 10.41 12.50 9.62
C ALA A 199 11.74 12.75 8.89
N THR A 200 12.76 13.24 9.61
CA THR A 200 14.06 13.59 9.04
C THR A 200 15.18 13.54 10.10
N LEU A 201 16.40 13.25 9.64
CA LEU A 201 17.60 13.32 10.47
C LEU A 201 18.26 14.72 10.40
N GLY A 202 17.69 15.65 9.63
CA GLY A 202 18.23 16.98 9.40
C GLY A 202 18.31 17.84 10.68
N ARG A 203 19.14 18.90 10.59
CA ARG A 203 19.27 19.86 11.70
C ARG A 203 17.91 20.47 12.09
N GLY A 204 17.70 20.66 13.38
CA GLY A 204 16.46 21.24 13.91
C GLY A 204 15.31 20.24 14.07
N ALA A 205 15.54 18.94 13.86
CA ALA A 205 14.54 17.91 14.16
C ALA A 205 14.50 17.63 15.66
N SER A 206 13.31 17.69 16.24
CA SER A 206 13.03 17.35 17.63
C SER A 206 12.89 15.83 17.79
N GLU A 207 13.16 15.31 18.96
CA GLU A 207 12.93 13.89 19.25
C GLU A 207 11.43 13.58 19.29
N ILE A 208 11.03 12.45 18.71
CA ILE A 208 9.60 12.05 18.64
C ILE A 208 8.94 12.01 20.02
N SER A 209 9.67 11.59 21.03
CA SER A 209 9.20 11.52 22.42
C SER A 209 8.91 12.87 23.07
N LYS A 210 9.37 13.99 22.47
CA LYS A 210 9.21 15.35 23.00
C LYS A 210 8.14 16.14 22.24
N ILE A 211 7.46 15.52 21.29
CA ILE A 211 6.48 16.18 20.43
C ILE A 211 5.08 15.80 20.90
N ASP A 212 4.22 16.79 21.04
CA ASP A 212 2.79 16.56 21.16
C ASP A 212 2.26 16.02 19.83
N LEU A 213 1.70 14.81 19.83
CA LEU A 213 1.11 14.12 18.68
C LEU A 213 -0.42 14.11 18.73
N SER A 214 -1.02 14.93 19.57
CA SER A 214 -2.47 15.10 19.62
C SER A 214 -3.00 15.89 18.41
N GLY A 215 -4.30 15.81 18.16
CA GLY A 215 -4.98 16.50 17.05
C GLY A 215 -4.72 15.91 15.67
N ASP A 216 -5.12 16.63 14.63
CA ASP A 216 -5.02 16.20 13.24
C ASP A 216 -3.58 16.32 12.74
N ILE A 217 -2.96 15.20 12.37
CA ILE A 217 -1.57 15.15 11.94
C ILE A 217 -1.39 14.38 10.65
N CYS A 218 -0.41 14.81 9.85
CA CYS A 218 0.09 14.08 8.70
C CYS A 218 1.58 13.84 8.85
N PHE A 219 1.99 12.59 9.02
CA PHE A 219 3.40 12.23 8.93
C PHE A 219 3.86 12.18 7.50
N VAL A 220 5.04 12.74 7.22
CA VAL A 220 5.70 12.64 5.92
C VAL A 220 6.97 11.84 6.06
N PHE A 221 7.05 10.74 5.28
CA PHE A 221 8.24 9.90 5.16
C PHE A 221 8.87 10.12 3.78
N GLY A 222 10.17 10.36 3.76
CA GLY A 222 10.91 10.69 2.55
C GLY A 222 11.70 9.53 1.97
N ASN A 223 12.30 9.80 0.81
CA ASN A 223 13.17 8.89 0.09
C ASN A 223 14.27 8.30 0.99
N GLU A 224 14.67 7.08 0.71
CA GLU A 224 15.62 6.32 1.52
C GLU A 224 17.01 6.96 1.58
N ASP A 225 17.45 7.60 0.48
CA ASP A 225 18.75 8.22 0.36
C ASP A 225 18.70 9.74 0.61
N LYS A 226 17.71 10.42 0.00
CA LYS A 226 17.61 11.89 -0.02
C LYS A 226 16.75 12.45 1.10
N GLY A 227 15.98 11.59 1.80
CA GLY A 227 15.03 12.02 2.81
C GLY A 227 13.82 12.77 2.23
N VAL A 228 13.17 13.55 3.09
CA VAL A 228 12.04 14.41 2.69
C VAL A 228 12.55 15.60 1.89
N SER A 229 11.89 15.90 0.77
CA SER A 229 12.28 16.98 -0.15
C SER A 229 12.28 18.36 0.53
N ALA A 230 13.17 19.26 0.08
CA ALA A 230 13.29 20.62 0.63
C ALA A 230 11.96 21.41 0.55
N ARG A 231 11.16 21.20 -0.50
CA ARG A 231 9.84 21.84 -0.65
C ARG A 231 8.88 21.41 0.44
N VAL A 232 8.86 20.13 0.78
CA VAL A 232 8.01 19.58 1.86
C VAL A 232 8.56 19.99 3.24
N LEU A 233 9.88 19.95 3.44
CA LEU A 233 10.50 20.41 4.70
C LEU A 233 10.23 21.89 5.02
N LYS A 234 10.05 22.74 3.97
CA LYS A 234 9.74 24.17 4.13
C LYS A 234 8.33 24.40 4.66
N ILE A 235 7.37 23.53 4.33
CA ILE A 235 5.97 23.69 4.75
C ILE A 235 5.63 22.84 5.99
N ALA A 236 6.53 21.95 6.42
CA ALA A 236 6.34 21.15 7.62
C ALA A 236 6.31 22.04 8.86
N ASP A 237 5.34 21.77 9.75
CA ASP A 237 5.20 22.47 11.03
C ASP A 237 6.22 21.96 12.04
N VAL A 238 6.51 20.66 11.97
CA VAL A 238 7.43 19.98 12.87
C VAL A 238 8.34 19.06 12.06
N LYS A 239 9.62 19.09 12.37
CA LYS A 239 10.60 18.11 11.94
C LYS A 239 10.89 17.17 13.08
N VAL A 240 10.74 15.86 12.85
CA VAL A 240 10.89 14.84 13.88
C VAL A 240 11.99 13.86 13.55
N ARG A 241 12.74 13.44 14.57
CA ARG A 241 13.72 12.37 14.49
C ARG A 241 13.47 11.32 15.56
N ILE A 242 13.84 10.10 15.25
CA ILE A 242 13.96 9.01 16.21
C ILE A 242 15.40 9.04 16.72
N PRO A 243 15.65 9.10 18.04
CA PRO A 243 17.01 9.01 18.57
C PRO A 243 17.66 7.70 18.18
N ILE A 244 18.84 7.77 17.58
CA ILE A 244 19.65 6.62 17.16
C ILE A 244 20.97 6.66 17.92
N LEU A 245 21.40 5.51 18.41
CA LEU A 245 22.61 5.35 19.23
C LEU A 245 23.70 4.58 18.46
N ARG A 246 24.91 4.60 19.01
CA ARG A 246 26.05 3.78 18.59
C ARG A 246 26.51 3.99 17.15
N GLY A 247 26.41 5.22 16.61
CA GLY A 247 26.94 5.55 15.29
C GLY A 247 26.23 4.92 14.10
N VAL A 248 25.00 4.44 14.30
CA VAL A 248 24.13 4.02 13.18
C VAL A 248 23.55 5.28 12.52
N ASP A 249 23.72 5.41 11.20
CA ASP A 249 23.36 6.63 10.47
C ASP A 249 21.86 6.85 10.36
N SER A 250 21.08 5.79 10.10
CA SER A 250 19.63 5.89 9.89
C SER A 250 18.92 4.57 10.19
N LEU A 251 17.60 4.65 10.38
CA LEU A 251 16.71 3.50 10.33
C LEU A 251 16.08 3.38 8.93
N ASN A 252 15.78 2.16 8.53
CA ASN A 252 14.92 1.95 7.36
C ASN A 252 13.63 2.76 7.51
N VAL A 253 13.17 3.39 6.44
CA VAL A 253 12.01 4.31 6.46
C VAL A 253 10.71 3.63 6.92
N ALA A 254 10.52 2.34 6.61
CA ALA A 254 9.37 1.60 7.09
C ALA A 254 9.45 1.31 8.60
N SER A 255 10.65 1.07 9.15
CA SER A 255 10.86 0.95 10.59
C SER A 255 10.60 2.28 11.29
N ALA A 256 11.10 3.39 10.73
CA ALA A 256 10.83 4.73 11.22
C ALA A 256 9.33 5.04 11.22
N SER A 257 8.62 4.66 10.15
CA SER A 257 7.17 4.85 10.07
C SER A 257 6.42 4.09 11.17
N ALA A 258 6.83 2.86 11.48
CA ALA A 258 6.20 2.08 12.55
C ALA A 258 6.33 2.77 13.90
N ILE A 259 7.51 3.29 14.23
CA ILE A 259 7.77 3.99 15.50
C ILE A 259 6.94 5.28 15.59
N CYS A 260 6.97 6.10 14.52
CA CYS A 260 6.22 7.36 14.49
C CYS A 260 4.71 7.14 14.60
N LEU A 261 4.17 6.17 13.88
CA LEU A 261 2.75 5.87 13.86
C LEU A 261 2.28 5.22 15.16
N TYR A 262 3.11 4.37 15.78
CA TYR A 262 2.85 3.86 17.12
C TYR A 262 2.78 4.99 18.14
N ALA A 263 3.76 5.91 18.15
CA ALA A 263 3.75 7.06 19.04
C ALA A 263 2.47 7.90 18.89
N ALA A 264 2.03 8.15 17.65
CA ALA A 264 0.77 8.86 17.39
C ALA A 264 -0.47 8.09 17.84
N SER A 265 -0.47 6.76 17.67
CA SER A 265 -1.62 5.92 18.06
C SER A 265 -1.87 5.93 19.58
N CYS A 266 -0.85 6.14 20.39
CA CYS A 266 -0.97 6.27 21.85
C CYS A 266 -1.75 7.54 22.28
N HIS A 267 -1.92 8.52 21.38
CA HIS A 267 -2.69 9.74 21.62
C HIS A 267 -4.11 9.70 21.00
N LYS A 268 -4.43 8.62 20.29
CA LYS A 268 -5.81 8.36 19.88
C LYS A 268 -6.53 7.73 21.07
N THR A 269 -7.28 8.54 21.82
CA THR A 269 -8.26 8.02 22.79
C THR A 269 -9.31 7.21 22.03
N GLU A 270 -9.67 6.04 22.58
CA GLU A 270 -10.71 5.16 22.09
C GLU A 270 -12.07 5.86 22.00
#